data_0dfdb31b9578f762ce3545dd759a91b5
#
_entry.id   0dfdb31b9578f762ce3545dd759a91b5
#
_cell.length_a   1.000
_cell.length_b   1.000
_cell.length_c   1.000
_cell.angle_alpha   90.00
_cell.angle_beta   90.00
_cell.angle_gamma   90.00
#
_symmetry.space_group_name_H-M   'P 1'
#
loop_
_entity.id
_entity.type
_entity.pdbx_description
1 polymer ?
#
loop_
_entity_poly.entity_id
_entity_poly.type
_entity_poly.pdbx_seq_one_letter_code
_entity_poly.pdbx_strand_id
1 'polypeptide(L)'
;NKYSIGIEISNKGHQFGYEKFSKLQISSAIHLSRYLIKKYKIKKKNVLGHSDIAFDRKKDPGEKFPWELLSRKGVGIWHEINSEKLKKLRKKKIHKTEEKKMINFLKKIGYYTKNLSKINLVKLVKSFQRRFRPELINGKIDKECLVIAQKLSKLYR
;
A
#
# COMPACT_ATOMS: atom_id res chain seq x y z
N ASN A 1 -17.54 -10.27 -6.52
CA ASN A 1 -16.52 -10.83 -5.60
C ASN A 1 -17.16 -11.75 -4.57
N LYS A 2 -17.08 -13.06 -4.78
CA LYS A 2 -17.68 -14.05 -3.87
C LYS A 2 -17.00 -14.07 -2.47
N TYR A 3 -15.75 -13.62 -2.38
CA TYR A 3 -14.91 -13.74 -1.16
C TYR A 3 -14.37 -12.41 -0.64
N SER A 4 -14.91 -11.29 -1.09
CA SER A 4 -14.47 -9.96 -0.63
C SER A 4 -15.64 -8.98 -0.53
N ILE A 5 -15.47 -7.97 0.33
CA ILE A 5 -16.37 -6.84 0.49
C ILE A 5 -15.66 -5.63 -0.07
N GLY A 6 -16.31 -4.90 -0.99
CA GLY A 6 -15.84 -3.62 -1.50
C GLY A 6 -16.44 -2.46 -0.74
N ILE A 7 -15.63 -1.43 -0.47
CA ILE A 7 -16.08 -0.14 0.06
C ILE A 7 -15.70 0.92 -0.97
N GLU A 8 -16.70 1.57 -1.54
CA GLU A 8 -16.52 2.69 -2.44
C GLU A 8 -16.54 4.00 -1.64
N ILE A 9 -15.54 4.85 -1.87
CA ILE A 9 -15.43 6.17 -1.23
C ILE A 9 -15.39 7.22 -2.32
N SER A 10 -16.39 8.12 -2.33
CA SER A 10 -16.49 9.17 -3.35
C SER A 10 -15.25 10.07 -3.37
N ASN A 11 -14.62 10.20 -4.54
CA ASN A 11 -13.51 11.10 -4.82
C ASN A 11 -13.42 11.28 -6.34
N LYS A 12 -13.01 12.46 -6.83
CA LYS A 12 -12.88 12.75 -8.26
C LYS A 12 -11.83 11.89 -8.97
N GLY A 13 -10.86 11.36 -8.19
CA GLY A 13 -9.80 10.53 -8.73
C GLY A 13 -8.75 11.31 -9.56
N HIS A 14 -7.68 10.62 -9.94
CA HIS A 14 -6.52 11.23 -10.59
C HIS A 14 -6.81 11.91 -11.94
N GLN A 15 -7.89 11.53 -12.61
CA GLN A 15 -8.26 12.08 -13.91
C GLN A 15 -9.04 13.41 -13.80
N PHE A 16 -9.76 13.62 -12.69
CA PHE A 16 -10.72 14.71 -12.55
C PHE A 16 -10.42 15.63 -11.35
N GLY A 17 -9.16 15.74 -10.96
CA GLY A 17 -8.76 16.59 -9.84
C GLY A 17 -8.76 15.86 -8.50
N TYR A 18 -7.95 14.81 -8.41
CA TYR A 18 -7.78 14.03 -7.18
C TYR A 18 -7.50 14.91 -5.97
N GLU A 19 -8.34 14.80 -4.96
CA GLU A 19 -8.31 15.62 -3.76
C GLU A 19 -8.14 14.79 -2.47
N LYS A 20 -7.89 15.46 -1.36
CA LYS A 20 -7.86 14.81 -0.05
C LYS A 20 -9.27 14.35 0.34
N PHE A 21 -9.36 13.21 0.98
CA PHE A 21 -10.60 12.74 1.59
C PHE A 21 -10.97 13.61 2.80
N SER A 22 -12.24 13.93 2.95
CA SER A 22 -12.69 14.69 4.09
C SER A 22 -12.56 13.89 5.41
N LYS A 23 -12.50 14.61 6.54
CA LYS A 23 -12.45 13.96 7.86
C LYS A 23 -13.66 13.05 8.10
N LEU A 24 -14.85 13.45 7.63
CA LEU A 24 -16.07 12.65 7.76
C LEU A 24 -16.01 11.37 6.93
N GLN A 25 -15.54 11.43 5.67
CA GLN A 25 -15.34 10.24 4.83
C GLN A 25 -14.38 9.25 5.49
N ILE A 26 -13.24 9.73 6.01
CA ILE A 26 -12.26 8.87 6.66
C ILE A 26 -12.81 8.28 7.97
N SER A 27 -13.53 9.07 8.76
CA SER A 27 -14.17 8.57 9.98
C SER A 27 -15.20 7.48 9.67
N SER A 28 -16.07 7.70 8.69
CA SER A 28 -17.07 6.72 8.25
C SER A 28 -16.43 5.44 7.71
N ALA A 29 -15.37 5.58 6.89
CA ALA A 29 -14.61 4.44 6.36
C ALA A 29 -13.97 3.62 7.49
N ILE A 30 -13.41 4.27 8.51
CA ILE A 30 -12.82 3.60 9.69
C ILE A 30 -13.92 2.84 10.47
N HIS A 31 -15.06 3.48 10.77
CA HIS A 31 -16.15 2.84 11.51
C HIS A 31 -16.69 1.62 10.78
N LEU A 32 -17.03 1.77 9.50
CA LEU A 32 -17.52 0.67 8.67
C LEU A 32 -16.50 -0.45 8.56
N SER A 33 -15.25 -0.13 8.28
CA SER A 33 -14.19 -1.15 8.17
C SER A 33 -13.99 -1.91 9.48
N ARG A 34 -14.00 -1.24 10.63
CA ARG A 34 -13.89 -1.90 11.95
C ARG A 34 -15.08 -2.83 12.23
N TYR A 35 -16.30 -2.38 11.89
CA TYR A 35 -17.49 -3.23 12.01
C TYR A 35 -17.35 -4.50 11.16
N LEU A 36 -16.98 -4.36 9.87
CA LEU A 36 -16.79 -5.49 8.96
C LEU A 36 -15.66 -6.43 9.40
N ILE A 37 -14.52 -5.87 9.84
CA ILE A 37 -13.38 -6.62 10.38
C ILE A 37 -13.83 -7.49 11.55
N LYS A 38 -14.59 -6.93 12.49
CA LYS A 38 -15.13 -7.66 13.66
C LYS A 38 -16.14 -8.71 13.23
N LYS A 39 -17.13 -8.34 12.43
CA LYS A 39 -18.22 -9.21 12.00
C LYS A 39 -17.74 -10.44 11.22
N TYR A 40 -16.81 -10.24 10.29
CA TYR A 40 -16.32 -11.30 9.39
C TYR A 40 -14.94 -11.82 9.76
N LYS A 41 -14.39 -11.45 10.93
CA LYS A 41 -13.07 -11.86 11.42
C LYS A 41 -11.94 -11.62 10.40
N ILE A 42 -12.00 -10.51 9.68
CA ILE A 42 -11.04 -10.17 8.63
C ILE A 42 -9.69 -9.83 9.27
N LYS A 43 -8.62 -10.47 8.83
CA LYS A 43 -7.27 -10.14 9.28
C LYS A 43 -6.88 -8.75 8.75
N LYS A 44 -6.25 -7.91 9.58
CA LYS A 44 -5.84 -6.54 9.19
C LYS A 44 -5.03 -6.50 7.90
N LYS A 45 -4.19 -7.50 7.66
CA LYS A 45 -3.39 -7.63 6.43
C LYS A 45 -4.21 -7.87 5.17
N ASN A 46 -5.48 -8.25 5.29
CA ASN A 46 -6.40 -8.46 4.18
C ASN A 46 -7.27 -7.24 3.87
N VAL A 47 -7.02 -6.10 4.53
CA VAL A 47 -7.63 -4.82 4.17
C VAL A 47 -6.72 -4.14 3.15
N LEU A 48 -7.18 -4.05 1.91
CA LEU A 48 -6.37 -3.72 0.74
C LEU A 48 -6.98 -2.55 -0.02
N GLY A 49 -6.15 -1.78 -0.71
CA GLY A 49 -6.58 -0.84 -1.73
C GLY A 49 -6.78 -1.55 -3.08
N HIS A 50 -7.57 -0.98 -3.96
CA HIS A 50 -7.79 -1.54 -5.29
C HIS A 50 -6.47 -1.63 -6.08
N SER A 51 -5.60 -0.63 -5.94
CA SER A 51 -4.27 -0.65 -6.55
C SER A 51 -3.35 -1.73 -6.00
N ASP A 52 -3.56 -2.27 -4.80
CA ASP A 52 -2.77 -3.38 -4.29
C ASP A 52 -3.06 -4.69 -5.04
N ILE A 53 -4.30 -4.84 -5.53
CA ILE A 53 -4.76 -6.03 -6.26
C ILE A 53 -4.54 -5.87 -7.77
N ALA A 54 -4.80 -4.68 -8.31
CA ALA A 54 -4.80 -4.39 -9.74
C ALA A 54 -3.83 -3.25 -10.08
N PHE A 55 -2.57 -3.39 -9.66
CA PHE A 55 -1.53 -2.36 -9.78
C PHE A 55 -1.24 -1.94 -11.23
N ASP A 56 -1.56 -2.80 -12.18
CA ASP A 56 -1.36 -2.60 -13.63
C ASP A 56 -2.33 -1.56 -14.22
N ARG A 57 -3.54 -1.43 -13.65
CA ARG A 57 -4.63 -0.61 -14.19
C ARG A 57 -5.31 0.33 -13.20
N LYS A 58 -5.13 0.14 -11.89
CA LYS A 58 -5.80 0.91 -10.84
C LYS A 58 -4.81 1.73 -10.00
N LYS A 59 -5.27 2.89 -9.55
CA LYS A 59 -4.50 3.80 -8.68
C LYS A 59 -5.20 4.08 -7.35
N ASP A 60 -6.51 3.82 -7.27
CA ASP A 60 -7.33 4.07 -6.08
C ASP A 60 -7.00 3.13 -4.92
N PRO A 61 -7.17 3.59 -3.67
CA PRO A 61 -7.66 4.90 -3.24
C PRO A 61 -6.64 6.04 -3.40
N GLY A 62 -5.41 5.76 -3.83
CA GLY A 62 -4.39 6.75 -4.12
C GLY A 62 -3.54 7.15 -2.90
N GLU A 63 -2.58 8.05 -3.15
CA GLU A 63 -1.59 8.47 -2.16
C GLU A 63 -2.13 9.43 -1.09
N LYS A 64 -3.26 10.10 -1.36
CA LYS A 64 -3.91 10.97 -0.37
C LYS A 64 -4.81 10.22 0.61
N PHE A 65 -5.01 8.90 0.40
CA PHE A 65 -5.73 8.07 1.33
C PHE A 65 -4.85 7.75 2.56
N PRO A 66 -5.30 8.06 3.78
CA PRO A 66 -4.43 8.07 4.96
C PRO A 66 -4.24 6.69 5.58
N TRP A 67 -3.59 5.77 4.88
CA TRP A 67 -3.37 4.38 5.31
C TRP A 67 -2.72 4.25 6.69
N GLU A 68 -1.77 5.13 7.02
CA GLU A 68 -1.14 5.15 8.34
C GLU A 68 -2.16 5.41 9.45
N LEU A 69 -3.02 6.43 9.27
CA LEU A 69 -4.08 6.74 10.22
C LEU A 69 -5.06 5.58 10.38
N LEU A 70 -5.48 4.95 9.28
CA LEU A 70 -6.37 3.80 9.33
C LEU A 70 -5.74 2.64 10.11
N SER A 71 -4.47 2.35 9.87
CA SER A 71 -3.73 1.29 10.57
C SER A 71 -3.67 1.54 12.07
N ARG A 72 -3.37 2.79 12.50
CA ARG A 72 -3.42 3.20 13.93
C ARG A 72 -4.81 3.02 14.55
N LYS A 73 -5.87 3.09 13.75
CA LYS A 73 -7.26 2.84 14.17
C LYS A 73 -7.70 1.38 13.98
N GLY A 74 -6.77 0.47 13.69
CA GLY A 74 -7.03 -0.96 13.59
C GLY A 74 -7.49 -1.44 12.21
N VAL A 75 -7.43 -0.60 11.17
CA VAL A 75 -7.85 -0.90 9.79
C VAL A 75 -6.62 -0.96 8.88
N GLY A 76 -6.33 -2.14 8.36
CA GLY A 76 -5.15 -2.36 7.53
C GLY A 76 -3.84 -2.49 8.33
N ILE A 77 -2.72 -2.38 7.62
CA ILE A 77 -1.37 -2.50 8.18
C ILE A 77 -0.50 -1.32 7.76
N TRP A 78 0.51 -1.01 8.58
CA TRP A 78 1.55 -0.01 8.32
C TRP A 78 2.91 -0.51 8.83
N HIS A 79 4.01 0.07 8.36
CA HIS A 79 5.37 -0.41 8.67
C HIS A 79 5.93 0.08 10.02
N GLU A 80 5.37 1.15 10.60
CA GLU A 80 5.77 1.71 11.91
C GLU A 80 7.28 2.07 12.04
N ILE A 81 7.92 2.41 10.92
CA ILE A 81 9.33 2.82 10.90
C ILE A 81 9.38 4.34 11.00
N ASN A 82 10.32 4.86 11.80
CA ASN A 82 10.50 6.30 11.96
C ASN A 82 10.76 6.99 10.61
N SER A 83 10.03 8.09 10.36
CA SER A 83 10.04 8.80 9.07
C SER A 83 11.40 9.43 8.72
N GLU A 84 12.15 9.94 9.72
CA GLU A 84 13.49 10.52 9.47
C GLU A 84 14.49 9.45 9.06
N LYS A 85 14.44 8.28 9.71
CA LYS A 85 15.24 7.12 9.30
C LYS A 85 14.93 6.72 7.86
N LEU A 86 13.66 6.69 7.48
CA LEU A 86 13.22 6.39 6.12
C LEU A 86 13.73 7.41 5.10
N LYS A 87 13.63 8.71 5.40
CA LYS A 87 14.15 9.78 4.54
C LYS A 87 15.65 9.65 4.26
N LYS A 88 16.44 9.26 5.28
CA LYS A 88 17.89 9.00 5.11
C LYS A 88 18.14 7.79 4.20
N LEU A 89 17.33 6.75 4.29
CA LEU A 89 17.42 5.55 3.45
C LEU A 89 16.99 5.80 2.00
N ARG A 90 16.05 6.72 1.75
CA ARG A 90 15.53 7.10 0.43
C ARG A 90 16.63 7.51 -0.56
N LYS A 91 17.69 8.16 -0.07
CA LYS A 91 18.82 8.61 -0.89
C LYS A 91 19.78 7.48 -1.26
N LYS A 92 19.68 6.31 -0.61
CA LYS A 92 20.60 5.18 -0.81
C LYS A 92 20.08 4.30 -1.96
N LYS A 93 20.94 4.11 -2.97
CA LYS A 93 20.69 3.15 -4.06
C LYS A 93 20.75 1.72 -3.52
N ILE A 94 20.20 0.79 -4.26
CA ILE A 94 20.27 -0.64 -3.99
C ILE A 94 21.04 -1.35 -5.10
N HIS A 95 21.61 -2.52 -4.76
CA HIS A 95 22.24 -3.42 -5.72
C HIS A 95 21.20 -4.37 -6.35
N LYS A 96 21.51 -4.99 -7.49
CA LYS A 96 20.64 -5.98 -8.16
C LYS A 96 20.16 -7.11 -7.26
N THR A 97 21.01 -7.57 -6.34
CA THR A 97 20.66 -8.61 -5.35
C THR A 97 19.57 -8.14 -4.37
N GLU A 98 19.58 -6.87 -4.00
CA GLU A 98 18.59 -6.25 -3.11
C GLU A 98 17.26 -6.01 -3.85
N GLU A 99 17.29 -5.73 -5.15
CA GLU A 99 16.11 -5.64 -6.00
C GLU A 99 15.36 -6.98 -6.04
N LYS A 100 16.08 -8.09 -6.24
CA LYS A 100 15.49 -9.44 -6.14
C LYS A 100 14.87 -9.72 -4.76
N LYS A 101 15.54 -9.29 -3.66
CA LYS A 101 14.98 -9.39 -2.30
C LYS A 101 13.69 -8.58 -2.17
N MET A 102 13.64 -7.37 -2.73
CA MET A 102 12.42 -6.54 -2.72
C MET A 102 11.25 -7.26 -3.39
N ILE A 103 11.46 -7.84 -4.58
CA ILE A 103 10.42 -8.59 -5.29
C ILE A 103 9.93 -9.78 -4.44
N ASN A 104 10.82 -10.50 -3.78
CA ASN A 104 10.45 -11.59 -2.88
C ASN A 104 9.62 -11.11 -1.67
N PHE A 105 9.95 -9.95 -1.10
CA PHE A 105 9.14 -9.37 -0.03
C PHE A 105 7.76 -8.94 -0.53
N LEU A 106 7.67 -8.34 -1.71
CA LEU A 106 6.39 -7.99 -2.33
C LEU A 106 5.52 -9.23 -2.57
N LYS A 107 6.11 -10.32 -3.08
CA LYS A 107 5.42 -11.61 -3.22
C LYS A 107 4.88 -12.11 -1.88
N LYS A 108 5.70 -12.02 -0.82
CA LYS A 108 5.33 -12.45 0.53
C LYS A 108 4.19 -11.61 1.12
N ILE A 109 4.14 -10.32 0.81
CA ILE A 109 3.07 -9.39 1.19
C ILE A 109 1.77 -9.70 0.42
N GLY A 110 1.83 -10.44 -0.68
CA GLY A 110 0.67 -10.84 -1.47
C GLY A 110 0.52 -10.13 -2.81
N TYR A 111 1.48 -9.30 -3.21
CA TYR A 111 1.47 -8.73 -4.55
C TYR A 111 1.74 -9.80 -5.61
N TYR A 112 1.03 -9.68 -6.75
CA TYR A 112 1.27 -10.58 -7.88
C TYR A 112 2.61 -10.24 -8.55
N THR A 113 3.54 -11.19 -8.55
CA THR A 113 4.92 -10.98 -9.03
C THR A 113 5.34 -11.97 -10.12
N LYS A 114 4.40 -12.75 -10.68
CA LYS A 114 4.72 -13.69 -11.78
C LYS A 114 4.86 -12.92 -13.10
N ASN A 115 5.86 -13.29 -13.91
CA ASN A 115 6.10 -12.77 -15.26
C ASN A 115 6.09 -11.24 -15.35
N LEU A 116 6.73 -10.55 -14.40
CA LEU A 116 6.81 -9.10 -14.38
C LEU A 116 7.71 -8.59 -15.52
N SER A 117 7.13 -7.92 -16.51
CA SER A 117 7.88 -7.04 -17.40
C SER A 117 8.47 -5.84 -16.63
N LYS A 118 9.48 -5.16 -17.20
CA LYS A 118 10.03 -3.94 -16.60
C LYS A 118 8.94 -2.87 -16.33
N ILE A 119 7.99 -2.72 -17.26
CA ILE A 119 6.87 -1.76 -17.13
C ILE A 119 5.98 -2.15 -15.96
N ASN A 120 5.63 -3.43 -15.84
CA ASN A 120 4.78 -3.91 -14.76
C ASN A 120 5.49 -3.86 -13.40
N LEU A 121 6.80 -4.06 -13.35
CA LEU A 121 7.57 -3.85 -12.13
C LEU A 121 7.50 -2.40 -11.65
N VAL A 122 7.65 -1.43 -12.55
CA VAL A 122 7.50 0.00 -12.21
C VAL A 122 6.10 0.30 -11.69
N LYS A 123 5.04 -0.23 -12.32
CA LYS A 123 3.66 -0.06 -11.86
C LYS A 123 3.44 -0.67 -10.48
N LEU A 124 3.94 -1.88 -10.25
CA LEU A 124 3.89 -2.57 -8.96
C LEU A 124 4.58 -1.76 -7.86
N VAL A 125 5.79 -1.27 -8.12
CA VAL A 125 6.53 -0.44 -7.17
C VAL A 125 5.78 0.86 -6.89
N LYS A 126 5.20 1.52 -7.90
CA LYS A 126 4.36 2.71 -7.70
C LYS A 126 3.13 2.41 -6.83
N SER A 127 2.48 1.25 -7.00
CA SER A 127 1.36 0.85 -6.15
C SER A 127 1.80 0.68 -4.69
N PHE A 128 2.89 -0.04 -4.46
CA PHE A 128 3.49 -0.20 -3.13
C PHE A 128 3.86 1.16 -2.50
N GLN A 129 4.51 2.04 -3.26
CA GLN A 129 4.87 3.39 -2.81
C GLN A 129 3.63 4.21 -2.46
N ARG A 130 2.61 4.21 -3.31
CA ARG A 130 1.36 4.94 -3.10
C ARG A 130 0.70 4.57 -1.77
N ARG A 131 0.81 3.33 -1.35
CA ARG A 131 0.26 2.87 -0.08
C ARG A 131 1.19 3.11 1.10
N PHE A 132 2.47 2.77 0.99
CA PHE A 132 3.40 2.69 2.12
C PHE A 132 4.46 3.79 2.16
N ARG A 133 4.54 4.61 1.13
CA ARG A 133 5.43 5.77 0.99
C ARG A 133 4.82 6.84 0.08
N PRO A 134 3.69 7.43 0.45
CA PRO A 134 2.94 8.35 -0.42
C PRO A 134 3.69 9.64 -0.79
N GLU A 135 4.74 10.01 -0.07
CA GLU A 135 5.50 11.25 -0.31
C GLU A 135 6.35 11.20 -1.59
N LEU A 136 6.66 10.01 -2.11
CA LEU A 136 7.48 9.87 -3.32
C LEU A 136 7.11 8.62 -4.12
N ILE A 137 6.31 8.79 -5.17
CA ILE A 137 5.83 7.73 -6.05
C ILE A 137 6.54 7.82 -7.39
N ASN A 138 7.74 7.31 -7.48
CA ASN A 138 8.58 7.38 -8.68
C ASN A 138 8.75 6.03 -9.40
N GLY A 139 8.34 4.92 -8.80
CA GLY A 139 8.48 3.57 -9.35
C GLY A 139 9.91 3.02 -9.28
N LYS A 140 10.83 3.73 -8.63
CA LYS A 140 12.21 3.26 -8.40
C LYS A 140 12.29 2.53 -7.07
N ILE A 141 12.99 1.41 -7.04
CA ILE A 141 13.30 0.70 -5.81
C ILE A 141 14.55 1.33 -5.19
N ASP A 142 14.44 1.76 -3.96
CA ASP A 142 15.52 2.31 -3.14
C ASP A 142 15.60 1.59 -1.80
N LYS A 143 16.56 1.95 -0.97
CA LYS A 143 16.76 1.30 0.33
C LYS A 143 15.58 1.51 1.29
N GLU A 144 14.87 2.61 1.16
CA GLU A 144 13.65 2.88 1.92
C GLU A 144 12.55 1.86 1.58
N CYS A 145 12.25 1.68 0.28
CA CYS A 145 11.28 0.70 -0.19
C CYS A 145 11.62 -0.72 0.29
N LEU A 146 12.90 -1.10 0.20
CA LEU A 146 13.38 -2.42 0.63
C LEU A 146 13.12 -2.65 2.12
N VAL A 147 13.47 -1.68 2.97
CA VAL A 147 13.31 -1.80 4.43
C VAL A 147 11.84 -1.82 4.84
N ILE A 148 11.00 -1.02 4.19
CA ILE A 148 9.54 -1.04 4.41
C ILE A 148 8.98 -2.42 4.03
N ALA A 149 9.28 -2.92 2.83
CA ALA A 149 8.80 -4.22 2.38
C ALA A 149 9.27 -5.37 3.27
N GLN A 150 10.54 -5.33 3.72
CA GLN A 150 11.08 -6.30 4.66
C GLN A 150 10.30 -6.30 5.99
N LYS A 151 10.02 -5.13 6.56
CA LYS A 151 9.25 -5.00 7.81
C LYS A 151 7.84 -5.55 7.65
N LEU A 152 7.14 -5.15 6.57
CA LEU A 152 5.79 -5.61 6.28
C LEU A 152 5.74 -7.13 6.01
N SER A 153 6.70 -7.69 5.30
CA SER A 153 6.73 -9.13 4.99
C SER A 153 6.75 -10.03 6.23
N LYS A 154 7.20 -9.51 7.38
CA LYS A 154 7.18 -10.23 8.66
C LYS A 154 5.77 -10.42 9.23
N LEU A 155 4.80 -9.59 8.80
CA LEU A 155 3.40 -9.71 9.21
C LEU A 155 2.65 -10.83 8.48
N TYR A 156 3.30 -11.46 7.49
CA TYR A 156 2.73 -12.52 6.64
C TYR A 156 3.38 -13.90 6.91
N ARG A 157 3.88 -14.09 8.08
CA ARG A 157 4.33 -15.40 8.58
C ARG A 157 3.15 -16.27 8.93
#